data_f66b91453a018d944a3f108de6bb84a2
#
_entry.id   f66b91453a018d944a3f108de6bb84a2
#
_cell.length_a   1.000
_cell.length_b   1.000
_cell.length_c   1.000
_cell.angle_alpha   90.00
_cell.angle_beta   90.00
_cell.angle_gamma   90.00
#
_symmetry.space_group_name_H-M   'P 1'
#
loop_
_entity.id
_entity.type
_entity.pdbx_description
1 polymer ?
#
loop_
_entity_poly.entity_id
_entity_poly.type
_entity_poly.pdbx_seq_one_letter_code
_entity_poly.pdbx_strand_id
1 'polypeptide(L)'
;MPSLYTHQILAEKVMELLPERTRRYVTREGEYFLGAQGGDVFYLYKMREGQKNLGKYLHRKNVYMVFCNFLEAARSGDGCVTSYIAGYITHYAGDIVFHPYVYSLLNRLEFEDTGNWKGNRHALIESDMDSYFVRKYKELTPHEYKYPLSYSDISCESLFRLMEDSTGERTKRNVRMHAFKTAVKRFIRYNRWLHDGTGGKKKFVYGTEKLFHIPHTLSSLIHRADYDESYFNLERAPWRYPNDDSLVFTDGVDELFDRAVSESVRLITRFFDCLENGTPLEYNDFSKHFLTGLVIGG
;
A
#
# COMPACT_ATOMS: atom_id res chain seq x y z
N MET A 1 2.29 -5.53 -5.49
CA MET A 1 1.09 -5.63 -4.64
C MET A 1 1.58 -5.69 -3.23
N PRO A 2 1.15 -4.82 -2.43
CA PRO A 2 1.66 -4.61 -1.10
C PRO A 2 1.04 -5.53 -0.08
N SER A 3 1.66 -5.51 1.04
CA SER A 3 1.23 -6.11 2.25
C SER A 3 -0.05 -5.43 2.76
N LEU A 4 -1.15 -6.14 2.61
CA LEU A 4 -2.49 -5.69 3.00
C LEU A 4 -2.60 -5.38 4.48
N TYR A 5 -2.06 -6.28 5.32
CA TYR A 5 -2.19 -6.19 6.76
C TYR A 5 -1.23 -5.16 7.34
N THR A 6 -0.04 -5.03 6.78
CA THR A 6 0.91 -3.99 7.20
C THR A 6 0.35 -2.60 6.97
N HIS A 7 -0.24 -2.32 5.80
CA HIS A 7 -0.89 -1.03 5.54
C HIS A 7 -2.08 -0.76 6.47
N GLN A 8 -2.85 -1.79 6.79
CA GLN A 8 -3.94 -1.66 7.76
C GLN A 8 -3.42 -1.31 9.16
N ILE A 9 -2.43 -2.07 9.66
CA ILE A 9 -1.84 -1.87 10.99
C ILE A 9 -1.12 -0.52 11.06
N LEU A 10 -0.40 -0.14 9.99
CA LEU A 10 0.22 1.17 9.87
C LEU A 10 -0.82 2.31 10.00
N ALA A 11 -1.94 2.17 9.28
CA ALA A 11 -3.00 3.16 9.32
C ALA A 11 -3.65 3.27 10.71
N GLU A 12 -3.87 2.17 11.38
CA GLU A 12 -4.37 2.16 12.77
C GLU A 12 -3.39 2.88 13.69
N LYS A 13 -2.09 2.61 13.57
CA LYS A 13 -1.07 3.24 14.39
C LYS A 13 -0.94 4.74 14.10
N VAL A 14 -1.01 5.14 12.85
CA VAL A 14 -1.03 6.55 12.45
C VAL A 14 -2.25 7.26 13.02
N MET A 15 -3.44 6.65 12.96
CA MET A 15 -4.67 7.22 13.51
C MET A 15 -4.56 7.52 15.02
N GLU A 16 -3.88 6.66 15.77
CA GLU A 16 -3.63 6.88 17.21
C GLU A 16 -2.76 8.10 17.46
N LEU A 17 -1.79 8.37 16.58
CA LEU A 17 -0.76 9.38 16.76
C LEU A 17 -1.03 10.72 16.04
N LEU A 18 -2.06 10.78 15.19
CA LEU A 18 -2.44 12.03 14.54
C LEU A 18 -2.78 13.10 15.57
N PRO A 19 -2.20 14.33 15.44
CA PRO A 19 -2.62 15.47 16.25
C PRO A 19 -4.12 15.72 16.10
N GLU A 20 -4.80 16.12 17.17
CA GLU A 20 -6.26 16.34 17.18
C GLU A 20 -6.70 17.31 16.08
N ARG A 21 -5.93 18.40 15.87
CA ARG A 21 -6.18 19.38 14.81
C ARG A 21 -6.20 18.75 13.40
N THR A 22 -5.44 17.67 13.18
CA THR A 22 -5.36 16.94 11.90
C THR A 22 -6.36 15.78 11.88
N ARG A 23 -6.53 15.10 13.01
CA ARG A 23 -7.45 13.97 13.17
C ARG A 23 -8.90 14.33 12.84
N ARG A 24 -9.30 15.59 13.06
CA ARG A 24 -10.65 16.08 12.73
C ARG A 24 -11.05 15.92 11.26
N TYR A 25 -10.08 15.78 10.34
CA TYR A 25 -10.32 15.52 8.92
C TYR A 25 -10.61 14.05 8.62
N VAL A 26 -10.35 13.14 9.57
CA VAL A 26 -10.60 11.71 9.44
C VAL A 26 -11.89 11.37 10.19
N THR A 27 -13.02 11.61 9.54
CA THR A 27 -14.37 11.43 10.11
C THR A 27 -15.03 10.12 9.64
N ARG A 28 -14.43 9.43 8.67
CA ARG A 28 -14.94 8.22 8.04
C ARG A 28 -13.86 7.14 8.03
N GLU A 29 -13.97 6.22 8.98
CA GLU A 29 -12.95 5.17 9.20
C GLU A 29 -12.84 4.22 8.00
N GLY A 30 -13.97 3.85 7.38
CA GLY A 30 -13.98 2.97 6.20
C GLY A 30 -13.22 3.56 5.02
N GLU A 31 -13.43 4.85 4.72
CA GLU A 31 -12.72 5.57 3.66
C GLU A 31 -11.23 5.74 4.00
N TYR A 32 -10.90 6.00 5.25
CA TYR A 32 -9.51 6.10 5.70
C TYR A 32 -8.76 4.79 5.48
N PHE A 33 -9.31 3.66 5.93
CA PHE A 33 -8.69 2.36 5.73
C PHE A 33 -8.68 1.90 4.28
N LEU A 34 -9.69 2.29 3.47
CA LEU A 34 -9.61 2.07 2.03
C LEU A 34 -8.50 2.90 1.40
N GLY A 35 -8.35 4.15 1.81
CA GLY A 35 -7.26 5.04 1.40
C GLY A 35 -5.89 4.44 1.74
N ALA A 36 -5.74 3.85 2.91
CA ALA A 36 -4.51 3.18 3.34
C ALA A 36 -4.12 1.97 2.47
N GLN A 37 -5.04 1.46 1.65
CA GLN A 37 -4.72 0.49 0.59
C GLN A 37 -4.34 1.16 -0.74
N GLY A 38 -4.46 2.47 -0.83
CA GLY A 38 -3.95 3.29 -1.94
C GLY A 38 -4.31 2.83 -3.34
N GLY A 39 -3.32 2.84 -4.20
CA GLY A 39 -3.43 2.38 -5.58
C GLY A 39 -3.66 0.89 -5.75
N ASP A 40 -3.44 0.09 -4.73
CA ASP A 40 -3.50 -1.37 -4.79
C ASP A 40 -4.90 -1.91 -4.97
N VAL A 41 -5.88 -1.21 -4.47
CA VAL A 41 -7.30 -1.47 -4.74
C VAL A 41 -7.57 -1.62 -6.24
N PHE A 42 -6.78 -0.94 -7.08
CA PHE A 42 -6.97 -0.87 -8.52
C PHE A 42 -6.08 -1.80 -9.33
N TYR A 43 -5.20 -2.59 -8.73
CA TYR A 43 -4.43 -3.60 -9.47
C TYR A 43 -5.30 -4.68 -10.11
N LEU A 44 -6.44 -4.99 -9.49
CA LEU A 44 -7.44 -5.92 -10.03
C LEU A 44 -8.46 -5.23 -10.95
N TYR A 45 -8.29 -3.93 -11.20
CA TYR A 45 -9.09 -3.17 -12.13
C TYR A 45 -8.59 -3.44 -13.55
N LYS A 46 -9.25 -4.37 -14.27
CA LYS A 46 -8.99 -4.58 -15.68
C LYS A 46 -9.55 -3.40 -16.47
N MET A 47 -8.66 -2.58 -16.97
CA MET A 47 -8.98 -1.56 -17.96
C MET A 47 -9.23 -2.24 -19.32
N ARG A 48 -10.03 -1.61 -20.20
CA ARG A 48 -10.26 -2.10 -21.58
C ARG A 48 -8.93 -2.22 -22.33
N GLU A 49 -8.91 -3.05 -23.39
CA GLU A 49 -7.75 -3.31 -24.24
C GLU A 49 -6.88 -2.09 -24.52
N GLY A 50 -5.58 -2.25 -24.36
CA GLY A 50 -4.57 -1.22 -24.58
C GLY A 50 -4.37 -0.21 -23.43
N GLN A 51 -5.10 -0.29 -22.32
CA GLN A 51 -4.96 0.62 -21.19
C GLN A 51 -4.12 0.02 -20.07
N LYS A 52 -3.18 0.85 -19.54
CA LYS A 52 -2.37 0.47 -18.38
C LYS A 52 -3.25 0.35 -17.13
N ASN A 53 -2.93 -0.61 -16.27
CA ASN A 53 -3.59 -0.81 -14.98
C ASN A 53 -3.57 0.48 -14.13
N LEU A 54 -4.73 0.89 -13.59
CA LEU A 54 -4.86 2.12 -12.81
C LEU A 54 -3.98 2.09 -11.55
N GLY A 55 -3.90 0.95 -10.86
CA GLY A 55 -3.00 0.80 -9.72
C GLY A 55 -1.55 1.10 -10.09
N LYS A 56 -1.05 0.52 -11.21
CA LYS A 56 0.29 0.83 -11.70
C LYS A 56 0.48 2.31 -12.09
N TYR A 57 -0.56 2.97 -12.59
CA TYR A 57 -0.50 4.38 -12.90
C TYR A 57 -0.32 5.22 -11.64
N LEU A 58 -1.12 4.97 -10.61
CA LEU A 58 -1.09 5.70 -9.34
C LEU A 58 0.26 5.56 -8.60
N HIS A 59 0.96 4.43 -8.77
CA HIS A 59 2.28 4.23 -8.14
C HIS A 59 3.47 4.78 -8.92
N ARG A 60 3.30 5.09 -10.22
CA ARG A 60 4.46 5.35 -11.08
C ARG A 60 4.45 6.69 -11.79
N LYS A 61 3.29 7.35 -11.89
CA LYS A 61 3.17 8.54 -12.76
C LYS A 61 2.43 9.66 -12.07
N ASN A 62 2.98 10.86 -12.25
CA ASN A 62 2.34 12.12 -11.84
C ASN A 62 1.93 12.16 -10.35
N VAL A 63 2.72 11.56 -9.47
CA VAL A 63 2.43 11.46 -8.02
C VAL A 63 2.08 12.83 -7.46
N TYR A 64 2.91 13.85 -7.70
CA TYR A 64 2.66 15.20 -7.22
C TYR A 64 1.32 15.77 -7.70
N MET A 65 0.98 15.57 -8.98
CA MET A 65 -0.28 16.05 -9.54
C MET A 65 -1.51 15.35 -8.96
N VAL A 66 -1.38 14.07 -8.59
CA VAL A 66 -2.45 13.37 -7.88
C VAL A 66 -2.70 14.03 -6.53
N PHE A 67 -1.64 14.35 -5.78
CA PHE A 67 -1.79 15.05 -4.49
C PHE A 67 -2.28 16.48 -4.64
N CYS A 68 -1.89 17.23 -5.69
CA CYS A 68 -2.46 18.53 -5.97
C CYS A 68 -3.98 18.47 -6.24
N ASN A 69 -4.42 17.48 -7.02
CA ASN A 69 -5.84 17.27 -7.27
C ASN A 69 -6.58 16.82 -6.00
N PHE A 70 -5.94 16.04 -5.14
CA PHE A 70 -6.49 15.68 -3.82
C PHE A 70 -6.65 16.92 -2.93
N LEU A 71 -5.66 17.82 -2.93
CA LEU A 71 -5.75 19.07 -2.18
C LEU A 71 -6.94 19.91 -2.64
N GLU A 72 -7.14 20.03 -3.95
CA GLU A 72 -8.28 20.76 -4.50
C GLU A 72 -9.62 20.10 -4.13
N ALA A 73 -9.71 18.78 -4.25
CA ALA A 73 -10.92 18.04 -3.88
C ALA A 73 -11.24 18.15 -2.37
N ALA A 74 -10.21 18.20 -1.51
CA ALA A 74 -10.36 18.34 -0.07
C ALA A 74 -11.01 19.69 0.35
N ARG A 75 -10.94 20.72 -0.51
CA ARG A 75 -11.59 22.02 -0.27
C ARG A 75 -13.13 21.93 -0.17
N SER A 76 -13.71 20.86 -0.70
CA SER A 76 -15.15 20.60 -0.56
C SER A 76 -15.60 20.34 0.89
N GLY A 77 -14.64 19.99 1.79
CA GLY A 77 -14.95 19.60 3.16
C GLY A 77 -15.69 18.26 3.29
N ASP A 78 -15.80 17.45 2.20
CA ASP A 78 -16.41 16.13 2.26
C ASP A 78 -15.56 15.18 3.12
N GLY A 79 -16.11 14.75 4.24
CA GLY A 79 -15.43 13.86 5.19
C GLY A 79 -15.03 12.49 4.60
N CYS A 80 -15.75 12.00 3.58
CA CYS A 80 -15.35 10.79 2.86
C CYS A 80 -14.04 11.03 2.08
N VAL A 81 -13.96 12.18 1.40
CA VAL A 81 -12.80 12.57 0.60
C VAL A 81 -11.59 12.82 1.47
N THR A 82 -11.73 13.63 2.54
CA THR A 82 -10.61 13.97 3.43
C THR A 82 -10.08 12.75 4.18
N SER A 83 -10.97 11.86 4.63
CA SER A 83 -10.58 10.60 5.28
C SER A 83 -9.82 9.68 4.32
N TYR A 84 -10.32 9.51 3.10
CA TYR A 84 -9.63 8.70 2.08
C TYR A 84 -8.24 9.27 1.75
N ILE A 85 -8.12 10.58 1.60
CA ILE A 85 -6.83 11.24 1.32
C ILE A 85 -5.83 11.01 2.46
N ALA A 86 -6.25 11.15 3.71
CA ALA A 86 -5.39 10.86 4.86
C ALA A 86 -4.88 9.41 4.84
N GLY A 87 -5.76 8.45 4.55
CA GLY A 87 -5.37 7.06 4.35
C GLY A 87 -4.42 6.87 3.17
N TYR A 88 -4.68 7.51 2.03
CA TYR A 88 -3.82 7.43 0.85
C TYR A 88 -2.41 7.98 1.10
N ILE A 89 -2.29 9.05 1.91
CA ILE A 89 -1.00 9.57 2.35
C ILE A 89 -0.28 8.55 3.24
N THR A 90 -1.01 7.82 4.10
CA THR A 90 -0.44 6.73 4.90
C THR A 90 0.13 5.61 4.01
N HIS A 91 -0.62 5.19 3.00
CA HIS A 91 -0.14 4.23 2.02
C HIS A 91 1.12 4.72 1.30
N TYR A 92 1.09 5.97 0.82
CA TYR A 92 2.24 6.59 0.16
C TYR A 92 3.47 6.61 1.06
N ALA A 93 3.34 7.03 2.32
CA ALA A 93 4.44 7.05 3.28
C ALA A 93 4.98 5.65 3.58
N GLY A 94 4.10 4.66 3.72
CA GLY A 94 4.48 3.26 3.87
C GLY A 94 5.33 2.78 2.69
N ASP A 95 4.84 2.98 1.48
CA ASP A 95 5.51 2.52 0.26
C ASP A 95 6.88 3.17 0.05
N ILE A 96 7.00 4.49 0.17
CA ILE A 96 8.29 5.19 -0.04
C ILE A 96 9.34 4.82 1.01
N VAL A 97 8.92 4.32 2.17
CA VAL A 97 9.83 3.88 3.25
C VAL A 97 10.21 2.41 3.08
N PHE A 98 9.26 1.51 2.82
CA PHE A 98 9.52 0.07 2.78
C PHE A 98 10.09 -0.44 1.45
N HIS A 99 9.63 0.06 0.32
CA HIS A 99 10.03 -0.46 -0.98
C HIS A 99 11.53 -0.41 -1.24
N PRO A 100 12.30 0.63 -0.86
CA PRO A 100 13.76 0.59 -1.01
C PRO A 100 14.39 -0.63 -0.35
N TYR A 101 13.95 -0.97 0.86
CA TYR A 101 14.42 -2.17 1.56
C TYR A 101 13.98 -3.45 0.86
N VAL A 102 12.71 -3.56 0.50
CA VAL A 102 12.17 -4.74 -0.20
C VAL A 102 12.92 -5.00 -1.50
N TYR A 103 13.19 -3.96 -2.29
CA TYR A 103 13.96 -4.10 -3.54
C TYR A 103 15.43 -4.42 -3.30
N SER A 104 16.06 -3.87 -2.25
CA SER A 104 17.42 -4.26 -1.85
C SER A 104 17.47 -5.75 -1.50
N LEU A 105 16.50 -6.23 -0.73
CA LEU A 105 16.38 -7.64 -0.37
C LEU A 105 16.14 -8.53 -1.61
N LEU A 106 15.28 -8.11 -2.53
CA LEU A 106 15.03 -8.82 -3.78
C LEU A 106 16.29 -8.94 -4.63
N ASN A 107 17.05 -7.86 -4.81
CA ASN A 107 18.31 -7.87 -5.57
C ASN A 107 19.30 -8.84 -4.95
N ARG A 108 19.42 -8.88 -3.61
CA ARG A 108 20.27 -9.83 -2.91
C ARG A 108 19.82 -11.28 -3.16
N LEU A 109 18.54 -11.57 -2.99
CA LEU A 109 17.99 -12.91 -3.16
C LEU A 109 18.05 -13.41 -4.62
N GLU A 110 17.90 -12.52 -5.61
CA GLU A 110 18.06 -12.86 -7.01
C GLU A 110 19.52 -13.20 -7.35
N PHE A 111 20.48 -12.52 -6.72
CA PHE A 111 21.90 -12.81 -6.89
C PHE A 111 22.28 -14.17 -6.26
N GLU A 112 21.71 -14.51 -5.10
CA GLU A 112 21.97 -15.76 -4.38
C GLU A 112 21.25 -16.97 -4.99
N ASP A 113 20.22 -16.74 -5.80
CA ASP A 113 19.39 -17.82 -6.36
C ASP A 113 19.95 -18.36 -7.68
N THR A 114 20.23 -19.65 -7.71
CA THR A 114 20.67 -20.39 -8.90
C THR A 114 19.54 -20.68 -9.92
N GLY A 115 18.44 -19.94 -9.89
CA GLY A 115 17.40 -19.94 -10.92
C GLY A 115 16.20 -20.89 -10.70
N ASN A 116 16.07 -21.48 -9.51
CA ASN A 116 15.00 -22.46 -9.24
C ASN A 116 13.68 -21.87 -8.73
N TRP A 117 13.64 -20.60 -8.34
CA TRP A 117 12.41 -19.98 -7.84
C TRP A 117 11.55 -19.41 -8.97
N LYS A 118 10.36 -19.99 -9.15
CA LYS A 118 9.36 -19.54 -10.11
C LYS A 118 8.16 -18.96 -9.38
N GLY A 119 8.31 -17.87 -8.65
CA GLY A 119 7.23 -17.25 -7.90
C GLY A 119 7.32 -15.75 -7.83
N ASN A 120 6.36 -15.12 -7.16
CA ASN A 120 6.39 -13.69 -6.86
C ASN A 120 7.10 -13.47 -5.51
N ARG A 121 8.43 -13.36 -5.50
CA ARG A 121 9.22 -13.13 -4.28
C ARG A 121 8.83 -11.84 -3.56
N HIS A 122 8.57 -10.79 -4.31
CA HIS A 122 8.10 -9.53 -3.74
C HIS A 122 6.84 -9.75 -2.89
N ALA A 123 5.83 -10.40 -3.46
CA ALA A 123 4.60 -10.71 -2.71
C ALA A 123 4.83 -11.67 -1.53
N LEU A 124 5.80 -12.58 -1.63
CA LEU A 124 6.13 -13.47 -0.52
C LEU A 124 6.75 -12.72 0.66
N ILE A 125 7.74 -11.86 0.37
CA ILE A 125 8.38 -11.02 1.40
C ILE A 125 7.34 -10.16 2.11
N GLU A 126 6.50 -9.48 1.35
CA GLU A 126 5.45 -8.63 1.90
C GLU A 126 4.39 -9.41 2.68
N SER A 127 4.02 -10.62 2.22
CA SER A 127 3.12 -11.52 2.94
C SER A 127 3.72 -12.00 4.28
N ASP A 128 5.03 -12.20 4.32
CA ASP A 128 5.72 -12.56 5.56
C ASP A 128 5.83 -11.36 6.52
N MET A 129 6.07 -10.15 6.01
CA MET A 129 6.00 -8.92 6.81
C MET A 129 4.60 -8.69 7.39
N ASP A 130 3.54 -8.94 6.60
CA ASP A 130 2.15 -8.89 7.08
C ASP A 130 1.94 -9.83 8.27
N SER A 131 2.41 -11.06 8.15
CA SER A 131 2.29 -12.07 9.20
C SER A 131 3.05 -11.68 10.46
N TYR A 132 4.23 -11.11 10.30
CA TYR A 132 5.05 -10.60 11.39
C TYR A 132 4.36 -9.45 12.14
N PHE A 133 3.87 -8.43 11.41
CA PHE A 133 3.23 -7.27 12.03
C PHE A 133 1.87 -7.60 12.66
N VAL A 134 1.11 -8.54 12.07
CA VAL A 134 -0.11 -9.07 12.71
C VAL A 134 0.25 -9.69 14.06
N ARG A 135 1.28 -10.52 14.13
CA ARG A 135 1.71 -11.15 15.39
C ARG A 135 2.18 -10.12 16.40
N LYS A 136 2.98 -9.13 15.94
CA LYS A 136 3.58 -8.11 16.80
C LYS A 136 2.57 -7.13 17.38
N TYR A 137 1.63 -6.65 16.59
CA TYR A 137 0.72 -5.55 16.97
C TYR A 137 -0.69 -6.00 17.31
N LYS A 138 -1.10 -7.20 16.90
CA LYS A 138 -2.44 -7.75 17.17
C LYS A 138 -2.41 -8.96 18.10
N GLU A 139 -1.23 -9.50 18.37
CA GLU A 139 -1.06 -10.73 19.18
C GLU A 139 -1.84 -11.93 18.60
N LEU A 140 -2.10 -11.90 17.29
CA LEU A 140 -2.81 -12.90 16.52
C LEU A 140 -1.89 -13.56 15.49
N THR A 141 -2.25 -14.77 15.07
CA THR A 141 -1.68 -15.34 13.86
C THR A 141 -2.38 -14.75 12.63
N PRO A 142 -1.75 -14.77 11.44
CA PRO A 142 -2.41 -14.34 10.19
C PRO A 142 -3.65 -15.19 9.84
N HIS A 143 -3.79 -16.38 10.43
CA HIS A 143 -4.97 -17.24 10.28
C HIS A 143 -6.16 -16.75 11.11
N GLU A 144 -5.90 -16.12 12.25
CA GLU A 144 -6.93 -15.55 13.14
C GLU A 144 -7.30 -14.12 12.75
N TYR A 145 -6.34 -13.37 12.18
CA TYR A 145 -6.55 -11.97 11.81
C TYR A 145 -7.44 -11.86 10.58
N LYS A 146 -8.59 -11.21 10.76
CA LYS A 146 -9.54 -10.94 9.68
C LYS A 146 -9.42 -9.48 9.23
N TYR A 147 -9.23 -9.28 7.94
CA TYR A 147 -9.20 -7.94 7.38
C TYR A 147 -10.52 -7.19 7.65
N PRO A 148 -10.46 -6.05 8.37
CA PRO A 148 -11.65 -5.44 8.97
C PRO A 148 -12.54 -4.71 7.96
N LEU A 149 -12.00 -4.24 6.82
CA LEU A 149 -12.72 -3.37 5.88
C LEU A 149 -13.93 -4.07 5.26
N SER A 150 -15.08 -3.39 5.33
CA SER A 150 -16.32 -3.80 4.67
C SER A 150 -16.71 -2.82 3.55
N TYR A 151 -17.32 -3.34 2.49
CA TYR A 151 -17.81 -2.49 1.40
C TYR A 151 -18.95 -1.57 1.84
N SER A 152 -19.76 -1.98 2.83
CA SER A 152 -20.84 -1.18 3.39
C SER A 152 -20.36 0.11 4.06
N ASP A 153 -19.11 0.15 4.49
CA ASP A 153 -18.55 1.25 5.27
C ASP A 153 -17.95 2.35 4.37
N ILE A 154 -18.10 2.19 3.04
CA ILE A 154 -17.46 3.04 2.03
C ILE A 154 -18.48 3.78 1.19
N SER A 155 -18.36 5.11 1.09
CA SER A 155 -19.08 5.96 0.15
C SER A 155 -18.38 5.99 -1.20
N CYS A 156 -18.72 5.04 -2.09
CA CYS A 156 -18.04 4.94 -3.37
C CYS A 156 -18.30 6.11 -4.32
N GLU A 157 -19.35 6.92 -4.12
CA GLU A 157 -19.67 7.99 -5.04
C GLU A 157 -18.71 9.17 -4.93
N SER A 158 -18.46 9.65 -3.71
CA SER A 158 -17.49 10.73 -3.46
C SER A 158 -16.07 10.32 -3.89
N LEU A 159 -15.68 9.09 -3.59
CA LEU A 159 -14.37 8.57 -3.96
C LEU A 159 -14.22 8.36 -5.48
N PHE A 160 -15.30 7.99 -6.16
CA PHE A 160 -15.28 7.90 -7.62
C PHE A 160 -14.98 9.26 -8.25
N ARG A 161 -15.65 10.34 -7.81
CA ARG A 161 -15.41 11.70 -8.31
C ARG A 161 -13.95 12.11 -8.03
N LEU A 162 -13.45 11.87 -6.83
CA LEU A 162 -12.05 12.13 -6.48
C LEU A 162 -11.09 11.44 -7.45
N MET A 163 -11.32 10.16 -7.78
CA MET A 163 -10.45 9.41 -8.70
C MET A 163 -10.62 9.85 -10.15
N GLU A 164 -11.82 10.21 -10.58
CA GLU A 164 -12.09 10.74 -11.91
C GLU A 164 -11.33 12.04 -12.12
N ASP A 165 -11.45 13.00 -11.20
CA ASP A 165 -10.79 14.30 -11.25
C ASP A 165 -9.27 14.17 -11.20
N SER A 166 -8.77 13.24 -10.38
CA SER A 166 -7.33 13.03 -10.22
C SER A 166 -6.65 12.30 -11.39
N THR A 167 -7.41 11.57 -12.20
CA THR A 167 -6.86 10.71 -13.28
C THR A 167 -7.45 10.98 -14.66
N GLY A 168 -8.60 11.66 -14.78
CA GLY A 168 -9.43 11.70 -15.99
C GLY A 168 -8.84 12.46 -17.17
N GLU A 169 -8.44 13.70 -16.99
CA GLU A 169 -8.04 14.56 -18.13
C GLU A 169 -6.73 14.13 -18.81
N ARG A 170 -5.76 13.61 -18.03
CA ARG A 170 -4.45 13.25 -18.54
C ARG A 170 -4.35 11.84 -19.10
N THR A 171 -5.25 10.96 -18.71
CA THR A 171 -5.17 9.55 -19.09
C THR A 171 -6.07 9.20 -20.29
N LYS A 172 -6.96 10.11 -20.73
CA LYS A 172 -8.07 9.81 -21.68
C LYS A 172 -8.90 8.60 -21.25
N ARG A 173 -9.01 8.38 -19.93
CA ARG A 173 -9.54 7.17 -19.33
C ARG A 173 -10.69 7.55 -18.43
N ASN A 174 -11.88 7.38 -18.92
CA ASN A 174 -13.07 7.49 -18.08
C ASN A 174 -13.09 6.31 -17.11
N VAL A 175 -12.71 6.56 -15.86
CA VAL A 175 -12.99 5.63 -14.77
C VAL A 175 -14.50 5.61 -14.58
N ARG A 176 -15.16 4.55 -15.03
CA ARG A 176 -16.62 4.47 -14.88
C ARG A 176 -16.98 4.11 -13.44
N MET A 177 -17.98 4.79 -12.86
CA MET A 177 -18.51 4.51 -11.51
C MET A 177 -18.71 3.02 -11.24
N HIS A 178 -19.32 2.29 -12.18
CA HIS A 178 -19.51 0.86 -12.03
C HIS A 178 -18.19 0.08 -11.91
N ALA A 179 -17.19 0.48 -12.68
CA ALA A 179 -15.87 -0.17 -12.66
C ALA A 179 -15.12 0.12 -11.36
N PHE A 180 -15.22 1.34 -10.84
CA PHE A 180 -14.68 1.72 -9.53
C PHE A 180 -15.32 0.88 -8.41
N LYS A 181 -16.65 0.89 -8.32
CA LYS A 181 -17.39 0.06 -7.34
C LYS A 181 -17.01 -1.43 -7.45
N THR A 182 -16.82 -1.91 -8.69
CA THR A 182 -16.43 -3.30 -8.93
C THR A 182 -14.99 -3.56 -8.46
N ALA A 183 -14.06 -2.63 -8.66
CA ALA A 183 -12.68 -2.76 -8.18
C ALA A 183 -12.64 -2.87 -6.65
N VAL A 184 -13.30 -1.95 -5.94
CA VAL A 184 -13.37 -1.97 -4.47
C VAL A 184 -14.01 -3.27 -3.96
N LYS A 185 -15.15 -3.68 -4.52
CA LYS A 185 -15.81 -4.95 -4.15
C LYS A 185 -14.92 -6.17 -4.38
N ARG A 186 -14.21 -6.20 -5.52
CA ARG A 186 -13.28 -7.28 -5.85
C ARG A 186 -12.10 -7.30 -4.89
N PHE A 187 -11.51 -6.15 -4.61
CA PHE A 187 -10.41 -6.03 -3.67
C PHE A 187 -10.77 -6.62 -2.32
N ILE A 188 -11.88 -6.20 -1.71
CA ILE A 188 -12.34 -6.72 -0.42
C ILE A 188 -12.65 -8.23 -0.50
N ARG A 189 -13.31 -8.68 -1.58
CA ARG A 189 -13.64 -10.10 -1.74
C ARG A 189 -12.41 -10.97 -1.93
N TYR A 190 -11.42 -10.52 -2.71
CA TYR A 190 -10.18 -11.28 -2.92
C TYR A 190 -9.36 -11.38 -1.63
N ASN A 191 -9.29 -10.31 -0.86
CA ASN A 191 -8.58 -10.35 0.42
C ASN A 191 -9.23 -11.32 1.41
N ARG A 192 -10.55 -11.35 1.47
CA ARG A 192 -11.28 -12.37 2.23
C ARG A 192 -11.04 -13.79 1.70
N TRP A 193 -10.93 -13.93 0.37
CA TRP A 193 -10.64 -15.22 -0.24
C TRP A 193 -9.19 -15.66 -0.02
N LEU A 194 -8.23 -14.74 -0.06
CA LEU A 194 -6.81 -15.02 0.22
C LEU A 194 -6.57 -15.38 1.70
N HIS A 195 -7.45 -14.97 2.59
CA HIS A 195 -7.36 -15.36 4.00
C HIS A 195 -7.40 -16.89 4.15
N ASP A 196 -6.44 -17.45 4.86
CA ASP A 196 -6.30 -18.86 5.16
C ASP A 196 -6.48 -19.11 6.64
N GLY A 197 -7.71 -19.35 7.09
CA GLY A 197 -8.03 -19.57 8.51
C GLY A 197 -7.50 -20.90 9.10
N THR A 198 -6.96 -21.77 8.27
CA THR A 198 -6.52 -23.13 8.70
C THR A 198 -5.05 -23.42 8.41
N GLY A 199 -4.37 -22.56 7.63
CA GLY A 199 -3.03 -22.84 7.11
C GLY A 199 -2.98 -23.92 6.02
N GLY A 200 -4.12 -24.49 5.66
CA GLY A 200 -4.22 -25.55 4.65
C GLY A 200 -4.37 -25.03 3.22
N LYS A 201 -5.02 -23.88 3.04
CA LYS A 201 -5.26 -23.28 1.73
C LYS A 201 -3.96 -22.98 1.00
N LYS A 202 -2.99 -22.34 1.66
CA LYS A 202 -1.68 -22.05 1.07
C LYS A 202 -0.99 -23.31 0.59
N LYS A 203 -0.97 -24.37 1.40
CA LYS A 203 -0.37 -25.66 1.04
C LYS A 203 -1.06 -26.31 -0.16
N PHE A 204 -2.40 -26.25 -0.19
CA PHE A 204 -3.19 -26.77 -1.32
C PHE A 204 -2.93 -26.00 -2.60
N VAL A 205 -2.97 -24.65 -2.56
CA VAL A 205 -2.71 -23.80 -3.73
C VAL A 205 -1.28 -24.01 -4.23
N TYR A 206 -0.29 -24.04 -3.35
CA TYR A 206 1.10 -24.32 -3.70
C TYR A 206 1.25 -25.69 -4.37
N GLY A 207 0.62 -26.73 -3.84
CA GLY A 207 0.64 -28.07 -4.42
C GLY A 207 0.03 -28.12 -5.82
N THR A 208 -1.07 -27.41 -6.05
CA THR A 208 -1.70 -27.29 -7.38
C THR A 208 -0.83 -26.51 -8.35
N GLU A 209 -0.25 -25.39 -7.95
CA GLU A 209 0.69 -24.63 -8.78
C GLU A 209 1.90 -25.48 -9.18
N LYS A 210 2.45 -26.26 -8.24
CA LYS A 210 3.56 -27.19 -8.49
C LYS A 210 3.17 -28.30 -9.48
N LEU A 211 1.99 -28.91 -9.30
CA LEU A 211 1.49 -29.99 -10.15
C LEU A 211 1.31 -29.54 -11.60
N PHE A 212 0.78 -28.33 -11.81
CA PHE A 212 0.54 -27.77 -13.15
C PHE A 212 1.72 -26.96 -13.69
N HIS A 213 2.87 -26.97 -13.03
CA HIS A 213 4.06 -26.18 -13.40
C HIS A 213 3.78 -24.68 -13.61
N ILE A 214 2.82 -24.15 -12.86
CA ILE A 214 2.46 -22.72 -12.86
C ILE A 214 3.33 -21.98 -11.85
N PRO A 215 3.75 -20.72 -12.12
CA PRO A 215 4.48 -19.93 -11.13
C PRO A 215 3.70 -19.78 -9.80
N HIS A 216 4.40 -19.87 -8.68
CA HIS A 216 3.82 -19.77 -7.32
C HIS A 216 3.32 -18.35 -6.99
N THR A 217 2.46 -17.78 -7.84
CA THR A 217 1.99 -16.41 -7.73
C THR A 217 0.86 -16.27 -6.73
N LEU A 218 -0.11 -17.19 -6.75
CA LEU A 218 -1.25 -17.14 -5.83
C LEU A 218 -0.86 -17.57 -4.43
N SER A 219 -0.08 -18.64 -4.30
CA SER A 219 0.39 -19.10 -3.00
C SER A 219 1.28 -18.08 -2.29
N SER A 220 2.02 -17.25 -3.05
CA SER A 220 2.83 -16.16 -2.48
C SER A 220 1.98 -15.05 -1.85
N LEU A 221 0.72 -14.88 -2.26
CA LEU A 221 -0.20 -13.89 -1.73
C LEU A 221 -0.96 -14.37 -0.48
N ILE A 222 -0.91 -15.67 -0.17
CA ILE A 222 -1.59 -16.24 1.00
C ILE A 222 -0.63 -16.22 2.17
N HIS A 223 -1.05 -15.59 3.27
CA HIS A 223 -0.24 -15.46 4.48
C HIS A 223 0.06 -16.81 5.14
N ARG A 224 1.19 -16.89 5.82
CA ARG A 224 1.62 -18.08 6.57
C ARG A 224 2.00 -17.69 8.00
N ALA A 225 1.81 -18.60 8.95
CA ALA A 225 2.19 -18.36 10.34
C ALA A 225 3.70 -18.58 10.59
N ASP A 226 4.32 -19.41 9.77
CA ASP A 226 5.74 -19.76 9.77
C ASP A 226 6.53 -18.88 8.77
N TYR A 227 6.45 -17.57 8.94
CA TYR A 227 7.16 -16.60 8.09
C TYR A 227 8.68 -16.69 8.23
N ASP A 228 9.40 -16.19 7.23
CA ASP A 228 10.86 -16.20 7.20
C ASP A 228 11.42 -14.91 7.81
N GLU A 229 11.97 -15.01 9.02
CA GLU A 229 12.54 -13.86 9.76
C GLU A 229 13.80 -13.28 9.07
N SER A 230 14.46 -14.02 8.18
CA SER A 230 15.60 -13.53 7.44
C SER A 230 15.26 -12.32 6.53
N TYR A 231 13.97 -12.11 6.26
CA TYR A 231 13.48 -10.95 5.50
C TYR A 231 13.35 -9.69 6.34
N PHE A 232 13.53 -9.74 7.66
CA PHE A 232 13.16 -8.62 8.53
C PHE A 232 14.34 -7.77 8.99
N ASN A 233 15.57 -8.23 8.76
CA ASN A 233 16.79 -7.54 9.17
C ASN A 233 16.79 -7.14 10.66
N LEU A 234 16.33 -8.01 11.53
CA LEU A 234 16.23 -7.74 12.97
C LEU A 234 17.63 -7.54 13.61
N GLU A 235 18.69 -8.09 13.00
CA GLU A 235 20.07 -7.91 13.42
C GLU A 235 20.72 -6.61 12.91
N ARG A 236 19.97 -5.80 12.13
CA ARG A 236 20.44 -4.52 11.58
C ARG A 236 21.69 -4.65 10.71
N ALA A 237 21.79 -5.72 9.94
CA ALA A 237 22.83 -5.87 8.95
C ALA A 237 22.77 -4.75 7.89
N PRO A 238 23.91 -4.25 7.39
CA PRO A 238 23.90 -3.19 6.40
C PRO A 238 23.29 -3.65 5.07
N TRP A 239 22.45 -2.81 4.48
CA TRP A 239 21.88 -3.01 3.14
C TRP A 239 22.04 -1.74 2.30
N ARG A 240 22.20 -1.93 0.98
CA ARG A 240 22.41 -0.84 0.03
C ARG A 240 21.11 -0.39 -0.60
N TYR A 241 21.02 0.89 -0.85
CA TYR A 241 19.86 1.45 -1.57
C TYR A 241 19.86 0.96 -3.03
N PRO A 242 18.75 0.46 -3.58
CA PRO A 242 18.72 -0.19 -4.90
C PRO A 242 19.14 0.70 -6.07
N ASN A 243 19.00 2.02 -5.95
CA ASN A 243 19.26 2.97 -7.01
C ASN A 243 20.48 3.87 -6.72
N ASP A 244 21.16 3.67 -5.61
CA ASP A 244 22.36 4.40 -5.22
C ASP A 244 23.18 3.57 -4.22
N ASP A 245 24.15 2.83 -4.72
CA ASP A 245 25.02 1.96 -3.92
C ASP A 245 25.88 2.70 -2.89
N SER A 246 26.01 4.03 -2.99
CA SER A 246 26.71 4.85 -2.00
C SER A 246 25.93 5.00 -0.69
N LEU A 247 24.60 4.82 -0.76
CA LEU A 247 23.72 4.93 0.40
C LEU A 247 23.54 3.56 1.06
N VAL A 248 23.99 3.48 2.31
CA VAL A 248 23.92 2.26 3.12
C VAL A 248 23.05 2.53 4.34
N PHE A 249 22.11 1.64 4.60
CA PHE A 249 21.21 1.65 5.73
C PHE A 249 21.35 0.38 6.56
N THR A 250 20.88 0.43 7.80
CA THR A 250 20.89 -0.72 8.71
C THR A 250 19.50 -0.99 9.30
N ASP A 251 18.50 -0.19 8.91
CA ASP A 251 17.14 -0.35 9.45
C ASP A 251 16.62 -1.75 9.16
N GLY A 252 16.03 -2.38 10.17
CA GLY A 252 15.16 -3.54 10.00
C GLY A 252 13.71 -3.11 9.78
N VAL A 253 12.83 -4.09 9.60
CA VAL A 253 11.40 -3.81 9.34
C VAL A 253 10.72 -3.02 10.46
N ASP A 254 11.20 -3.15 11.70
CA ASP A 254 10.67 -2.43 12.85
C ASP A 254 10.98 -0.93 12.78
N GLU A 255 12.23 -0.58 12.51
CA GLU A 255 12.62 0.82 12.34
C GLU A 255 11.97 1.43 11.09
N LEU A 256 11.81 0.64 10.03
CA LEU A 256 11.07 1.06 8.83
C LEU A 256 9.61 1.33 9.16
N PHE A 257 8.98 0.50 9.99
CA PHE A 257 7.59 0.73 10.42
C PHE A 257 7.44 2.02 11.22
N ASP A 258 8.30 2.24 12.21
CA ASP A 258 8.27 3.46 13.04
C ASP A 258 8.54 4.72 12.18
N ARG A 259 9.43 4.62 11.21
CA ARG A 259 9.69 5.69 10.24
C ARG A 259 8.49 5.94 9.32
N ALA A 260 7.82 4.89 8.85
CA ALA A 260 6.61 5.02 8.05
C ALA A 260 5.46 5.66 8.83
N VAL A 261 5.30 5.32 10.11
CA VAL A 261 4.34 5.97 11.01
C VAL A 261 4.64 7.46 11.14
N SER A 262 5.89 7.79 11.47
CA SER A 262 6.33 9.19 11.67
C SER A 262 6.17 10.01 10.38
N GLU A 263 6.56 9.47 9.24
CA GLU A 263 6.42 10.11 7.94
C GLU A 263 4.95 10.29 7.54
N SER A 264 4.09 9.30 7.82
CA SER A 264 2.65 9.41 7.59
C SER A 264 2.03 10.56 8.37
N VAL A 265 2.30 10.62 9.69
CA VAL A 265 1.79 11.71 10.56
C VAL A 265 2.29 13.06 10.07
N ARG A 266 3.56 13.17 9.70
CA ARG A 266 4.17 14.37 9.16
C ARG A 266 3.49 14.83 7.85
N LEU A 267 3.36 13.93 6.90
CA LEU A 267 2.80 14.25 5.57
C LEU A 267 1.31 14.58 5.65
N ILE A 268 0.52 13.84 6.44
CA ILE A 268 -0.90 14.13 6.65
C ILE A 268 -1.06 15.51 7.28
N THR A 269 -0.27 15.82 8.31
CA THR A 269 -0.32 17.12 8.97
C THR A 269 0.03 18.25 7.99
N ARG A 270 1.10 18.10 7.21
CA ARG A 270 1.48 19.10 6.20
C ARG A 270 0.43 19.28 5.10
N PHE A 271 -0.19 18.18 4.66
CA PHE A 271 -1.25 18.25 3.67
C PHE A 271 -2.43 19.11 4.16
N PHE A 272 -2.91 18.85 5.37
CA PHE A 272 -4.03 19.60 5.93
C PHE A 272 -3.63 21.02 6.38
N ASP A 273 -2.40 21.27 6.82
CA ASP A 273 -1.87 22.63 7.02
C ASP A 273 -1.89 23.43 5.70
N CYS A 274 -1.51 22.82 4.57
CA CYS A 274 -1.61 23.47 3.25
C CYS A 274 -3.07 23.75 2.87
N LEU A 275 -3.98 22.82 3.15
CA LEU A 275 -5.42 23.02 2.91
C LEU A 275 -5.98 24.21 3.72
N GLU A 276 -5.66 24.29 5.00
CA GLU A 276 -6.11 25.37 5.90
C GLU A 276 -5.54 26.74 5.50
N ASN A 277 -4.25 26.79 5.16
CA ASN A 277 -3.57 28.02 4.82
C ASN A 277 -3.73 28.42 3.35
N GLY A 278 -4.35 27.61 2.51
CA GLY A 278 -4.48 27.86 1.09
C GLY A 278 -3.15 27.85 0.32
N THR A 279 -2.12 27.18 0.87
CA THR A 279 -0.77 27.11 0.26
C THR A 279 -0.60 25.88 -0.61
N PRO A 280 0.29 25.90 -1.62
CA PRO A 280 0.59 24.72 -2.39
C PRO A 280 1.32 23.64 -1.56
N LEU A 281 1.24 22.40 -2.02
CA LEU A 281 2.01 21.30 -1.46
C LEU A 281 3.50 21.45 -1.77
N GLU A 282 4.35 21.06 -0.84
CA GLU A 282 5.79 20.96 -1.05
C GLU A 282 6.11 19.82 -2.03
N TYR A 283 6.81 20.15 -3.13
CA TYR A 283 7.12 19.20 -4.19
C TYR A 283 7.89 17.99 -3.65
N ASN A 284 8.94 18.21 -2.86
CA ASN A 284 9.79 17.12 -2.33
C ASN A 284 9.05 16.16 -1.39
N ASP A 285 7.97 16.63 -0.73
CA ASP A 285 7.17 15.78 0.15
C ASP A 285 6.23 14.86 -0.63
N PHE A 286 5.64 15.36 -1.73
CA PHE A 286 4.54 14.68 -2.44
C PHE A 286 4.90 14.25 -3.87
N SER A 287 6.19 14.19 -4.23
CA SER A 287 6.65 13.79 -5.56
C SER A 287 7.57 12.57 -5.56
N LYS A 288 7.72 11.91 -4.42
CA LYS A 288 8.55 10.69 -4.35
C LYS A 288 7.87 9.53 -5.08
N HIS A 289 8.67 8.77 -5.78
CA HIS A 289 8.19 7.56 -6.46
C HIS A 289 7.94 6.46 -5.44
N PHE A 290 6.74 5.87 -5.47
CA PHE A 290 6.33 4.85 -4.49
C PHE A 290 7.31 3.67 -4.35
N LEU A 291 7.94 3.24 -5.43
CA LEU A 291 8.82 2.08 -5.43
C LEU A 291 10.28 2.41 -5.06
N THR A 292 10.70 3.65 -5.25
CA THR A 292 12.10 4.02 -5.02
C THR A 292 12.27 4.99 -3.85
N GLY A 293 11.21 5.63 -3.37
CA GLY A 293 11.31 6.67 -2.35
C GLY A 293 12.07 7.93 -2.79
N LEU A 294 12.54 7.99 -4.03
CA LEU A 294 13.25 9.15 -4.60
C LEU A 294 12.28 10.16 -5.16
N VAL A 295 12.63 11.44 -5.06
CA VAL A 295 11.92 12.53 -5.72
C VAL A 295 11.96 12.31 -7.23
N ILE A 296 10.79 12.34 -7.88
CA ILE A 296 10.70 12.26 -9.33
C ILE A 296 11.19 13.60 -9.88
N GLY A 297 12.22 13.60 -10.71
CA GLY A 297 12.72 14.81 -11.34
C GLY A 297 11.58 15.55 -12.07
N GLY A 298 11.48 16.88 -11.84
CA GLY A 298 10.51 17.75 -12.48
C GLY A 298 10.76 17.94 -13.99
#